data_788619707ad806c062ce48839576e37c
#
_entry.id   788619707ad806c062ce48839576e37c
#
_cell.length_a   1.000
_cell.length_b   1.000
_cell.length_c   1.000
_cell.angle_alpha   90.00
_cell.angle_beta   90.00
_cell.angle_gamma   90.00
#
_symmetry.space_group_name_H-M   'P 1'
#
loop_
_entity.id
_entity.type
_entity.pdbx_description
1 polymer ?
#
loop_
_entity_poly.entity_id
_entity_poly.type
_entity_poly.pdbx_seq_one_letter_code
_entity_poly.pdbx_strand_id
1 'polypeptide(L)'
;MELISEVYQVMRDVLKMTNGEMAEVFAAWNRTELDSYLIEITSKILGYQNEAGEEVIDFILDAAGQKGTGKWTAISALDEGISLTLITEAVFARCLSAVKEKRVAASAALTSPAAGFEAIEPR
;
A
#
# COMPACT_ATOMS: atom_id res chain seq x y z
N MET A 1 -0.75 4.83 5.78
CA MET A 1 -0.39 3.48 5.23
C MET A 1 -1.16 3.23 3.93
N GLU A 2 -2.49 3.40 3.90
CA GLU A 2 -3.29 3.17 2.70
C GLU A 2 -2.77 3.95 1.49
N LEU A 3 -2.65 5.26 1.60
CA LEU A 3 -2.11 6.11 0.52
C LEU A 3 -0.72 5.65 0.03
N ILE A 4 0.15 5.18 0.95
CA ILE A 4 1.46 4.65 0.57
C ILE A 4 1.30 3.38 -0.27
N SER A 5 0.37 2.50 0.09
CA SER A 5 0.09 1.26 -0.66
C SER A 5 -0.49 1.55 -2.03
N GLU A 6 -1.41 2.51 -2.15
CA GLU A 6 -2.00 2.94 -3.43
C GLU A 6 -0.93 3.53 -4.36
N VAL A 7 -0.09 4.41 -3.84
CA VAL A 7 1.02 5.02 -4.61
C VAL A 7 2.03 3.94 -5.03
N TYR A 8 2.38 3.02 -4.13
CA TYR A 8 3.24 1.88 -4.45
C TYR A 8 2.65 1.05 -5.61
N GLN A 9 1.35 0.75 -5.56
CA GLN A 9 0.68 0.00 -6.62
C GLN A 9 0.73 0.74 -7.96
N VAL A 10 0.47 2.04 -7.99
CA VAL A 10 0.56 2.86 -9.20
C VAL A 10 1.99 2.85 -9.76
N MET A 11 3.00 3.06 -8.92
CA MET A 11 4.40 3.04 -9.34
C MET A 11 4.80 1.69 -9.94
N ARG A 12 4.42 0.59 -9.27
CA ARG A 12 4.75 -0.76 -9.72
C ARG A 12 3.96 -1.17 -10.96
N ASP A 13 2.63 -1.02 -10.93
CA ASP A 13 1.75 -1.65 -11.91
C ASP A 13 1.49 -0.76 -13.14
N VAL A 14 1.52 0.57 -12.99
CA VAL A 14 1.31 1.51 -14.08
C VAL A 14 2.64 2.05 -14.62
N LEU A 15 3.51 2.56 -13.73
CA LEU A 15 4.80 3.14 -14.13
C LEU A 15 5.90 2.10 -14.34
N LYS A 16 5.67 0.84 -13.94
CA LYS A 16 6.63 -0.27 -14.07
C LYS A 16 7.98 -0.02 -13.39
N MET A 17 7.96 0.74 -12.31
CA MET A 17 9.16 1.04 -11.53
C MET A 17 9.65 -0.19 -10.76
N THR A 18 10.95 -0.32 -10.64
CA THR A 18 11.59 -1.28 -9.75
C THR A 18 11.48 -0.85 -8.29
N ASN A 19 11.63 -1.78 -7.34
CA ASN A 19 11.62 -1.43 -5.92
C ASN A 19 12.73 -0.44 -5.55
N GLY A 20 13.91 -0.54 -6.18
CA GLY A 20 15.00 0.41 -6.01
C GLY A 20 14.65 1.83 -6.45
N GLU A 21 14.06 1.99 -7.63
CA GLU A 21 13.59 3.30 -8.12
C GLU A 21 12.51 3.89 -7.22
N MET A 22 11.57 3.08 -6.75
CA MET A 22 10.55 3.50 -5.79
C MET A 22 11.19 3.91 -4.45
N ALA A 23 12.19 3.19 -3.96
CA ALA A 23 12.93 3.54 -2.76
C ALA A 23 13.56 4.94 -2.86
N GLU A 24 14.16 5.27 -4.01
CA GLU A 24 14.75 6.58 -4.26
C GLU A 24 13.69 7.70 -4.26
N VAL A 25 12.52 7.47 -4.86
CA VAL A 25 11.41 8.42 -4.83
C VAL A 25 10.94 8.68 -3.41
N PHE A 26 10.69 7.63 -2.61
CA PHE A 26 10.30 7.79 -1.21
C PHE A 26 11.40 8.48 -0.37
N ALA A 27 12.68 8.19 -0.63
CA ALA A 27 13.79 8.89 0.01
C ALA A 27 13.84 10.38 -0.37
N ALA A 28 13.52 10.72 -1.61
CA ALA A 28 13.42 12.10 -2.04
C ALA A 28 12.25 12.82 -1.36
N TRP A 29 11.08 12.20 -1.29
CA TRP A 29 9.91 12.77 -0.61
C TRP A 29 10.13 12.97 0.89
N ASN A 30 10.89 12.09 1.54
CA ASN A 30 11.23 12.24 2.95
C ASN A 30 12.15 13.44 3.26
N ARG A 31 12.59 14.17 2.22
CA ARG A 31 13.34 15.44 2.36
C ARG A 31 12.47 16.68 2.07
N THR A 32 11.16 16.49 1.95
CA THR A 32 10.18 17.53 1.64
C THR A 32 9.14 17.66 2.76
N GLU A 33 8.06 18.35 2.50
CA GLU A 33 6.88 18.42 3.40
C GLU A 33 6.22 17.07 3.68
N LEU A 34 6.58 16.01 2.94
CA LEU A 34 6.13 14.65 3.18
C LEU A 34 7.01 13.88 4.19
N ASP A 35 7.98 14.56 4.80
CA ASP A 35 8.85 13.96 5.83
C ASP A 35 8.01 13.31 6.94
N SER A 36 8.19 12.02 7.10
CA SER A 36 7.53 11.24 8.14
C SER A 36 8.19 9.90 8.34
N TYR A 37 8.05 9.36 9.55
CA TYR A 37 8.52 8.02 9.87
C TYR A 37 8.03 6.95 8.87
N LEU A 38 6.78 7.04 8.39
CA LEU A 38 6.24 6.05 7.46
C LEU A 38 6.84 6.17 6.06
N ILE A 39 7.12 7.37 5.57
CA ILE A 39 7.81 7.59 4.29
C ILE A 39 9.24 7.10 4.39
N GLU A 40 9.94 7.43 5.49
CA GLU A 40 11.32 6.98 5.73
C GLU A 40 11.43 5.44 5.72
N ILE A 41 10.61 4.75 6.51
CA ILE A 41 10.70 3.28 6.56
C ILE A 41 10.26 2.63 5.25
N THR A 42 9.33 3.22 4.50
CA THR A 42 8.93 2.71 3.19
C THR A 42 10.12 2.73 2.22
N SER A 43 10.86 3.83 2.15
CA SER A 43 12.08 3.90 1.36
C SER A 43 13.08 2.81 1.75
N LYS A 44 13.33 2.64 3.06
CA LYS A 44 14.26 1.63 3.58
C LYS A 44 13.81 0.20 3.25
N ILE A 45 12.53 -0.11 3.38
CA ILE A 45 11.96 -1.44 3.09
C ILE A 45 12.08 -1.76 1.60
N LEU A 46 11.73 -0.82 0.73
CA LEU A 46 11.80 -0.99 -0.72
C LEU A 46 13.23 -1.21 -1.22
N GLY A 47 14.21 -0.53 -0.60
CA GLY A 47 15.61 -0.68 -0.96
C GLY A 47 16.35 -1.83 -0.24
N TYR A 48 15.66 -2.58 0.65
CA TYR A 48 16.33 -3.61 1.44
C TYR A 48 16.45 -4.93 0.69
N GLN A 49 17.68 -5.43 0.61
CA GLN A 49 18.00 -6.75 0.06
C GLN A 49 18.61 -7.64 1.15
N ASN A 50 18.34 -8.94 1.08
CA ASN A 50 18.96 -9.92 1.95
C ASN A 50 20.42 -10.23 1.50
N GLU A 51 21.11 -11.11 2.23
CA GLU A 51 22.49 -11.49 1.93
C GLU A 51 22.65 -12.16 0.55
N ALA A 52 21.57 -12.70 -0.02
CA ALA A 52 21.55 -13.29 -1.36
C ALA A 52 21.25 -12.26 -2.47
N GLY A 53 21.02 -11.00 -2.12
CA GLY A 53 20.65 -9.94 -3.07
C GLY A 53 19.18 -9.95 -3.49
N GLU A 54 18.32 -10.68 -2.76
CA GLU A 54 16.89 -10.73 -3.04
C GLU A 54 16.15 -9.60 -2.32
N GLU A 55 15.18 -9.01 -2.99
CA GLU A 55 14.36 -7.92 -2.44
C GLU A 55 13.38 -8.48 -1.40
N VAL A 56 13.58 -8.11 -0.12
CA VAL A 56 12.85 -8.72 1.00
C VAL A 56 11.35 -8.38 0.97
N ILE A 57 10.95 -7.29 0.35
CA ILE A 57 9.55 -6.89 0.25
C ILE A 57 8.68 -7.98 -0.41
N ASP A 58 9.23 -8.74 -1.33
CA ASP A 58 8.51 -9.81 -2.04
C ASP A 58 8.22 -11.04 -1.17
N PHE A 59 8.93 -11.17 -0.03
CA PHE A 59 8.77 -12.25 0.94
C PHE A 59 7.95 -11.86 2.17
N ILE A 60 7.56 -10.59 2.29
CA ILE A 60 6.74 -10.13 3.42
C ILE A 60 5.33 -10.73 3.30
N LEU A 61 4.83 -11.24 4.45
CA LEU A 61 3.49 -11.79 4.51
C LEU A 61 2.45 -10.75 4.07
N ASP A 62 1.73 -11.05 3.01
CA ASP A 62 0.61 -10.25 2.49
C ASP A 62 -0.62 -10.39 3.40
N ALA A 63 -0.53 -9.85 4.60
CA ALA A 63 -1.65 -9.73 5.53
C ALA A 63 -1.37 -8.62 6.54
N ALA A 64 -2.31 -7.72 6.76
CA ALA A 64 -2.21 -6.65 7.74
C ALA A 64 -3.49 -6.52 8.55
N GLY A 65 -3.35 -6.33 9.86
CA GLY A 65 -4.48 -6.09 10.77
C GLY A 65 -4.60 -4.62 11.17
N GLN A 66 -5.63 -4.28 11.92
CA GLN A 66 -5.84 -2.95 12.50
C GLN A 66 -5.59 -2.96 14.01
N LYS A 67 -5.25 -1.78 14.58
CA LYS A 67 -5.05 -1.58 16.02
C LYS A 67 -6.24 -0.90 16.72
N GLY A 68 -7.28 -0.50 15.98
CA GLY A 68 -8.51 0.06 16.52
C GLY A 68 -8.66 1.58 16.40
N THR A 69 -7.59 2.36 16.31
CA THR A 69 -7.67 3.84 16.25
C THR A 69 -8.51 4.33 15.07
N GLY A 70 -8.28 3.81 13.86
CA GLY A 70 -9.08 4.16 12.69
C GLY A 70 -10.55 3.77 12.83
N LYS A 71 -10.83 2.61 13.45
CA LYS A 71 -12.18 2.17 13.76
C LYS A 71 -12.90 3.17 14.69
N TRP A 72 -12.25 3.59 15.76
CA TRP A 72 -12.83 4.57 16.69
C TRP A 72 -13.10 5.90 16.01
N THR A 73 -12.18 6.37 15.19
CA THR A 73 -12.35 7.61 14.42
C THR A 73 -13.55 7.50 13.46
N ALA A 74 -13.72 6.36 12.79
CA ALA A 74 -14.86 6.13 11.90
C ALA A 74 -16.20 6.10 12.67
N ILE A 75 -16.25 5.46 13.84
CA ILE A 75 -17.45 5.43 14.69
C ILE A 75 -17.80 6.84 15.16
N SER A 76 -16.82 7.60 15.67
CA SER A 76 -17.04 8.98 16.12
C SER A 76 -17.57 9.88 14.99
N ALA A 77 -17.00 9.74 13.79
CA ALA A 77 -17.47 10.50 12.62
C ALA A 77 -18.92 10.17 12.24
N LEU A 78 -19.29 8.87 12.32
CA LEU A 78 -20.67 8.44 12.06
C LEU A 78 -21.64 8.97 13.13
N ASP A 79 -21.26 8.95 14.40
CA ASP A 79 -22.07 9.47 15.51
C ASP A 79 -22.30 10.99 15.37
N GLU A 80 -21.31 11.71 14.84
CA GLU A 80 -21.39 13.15 14.62
C GLU A 80 -21.93 13.57 13.24
N GLY A 81 -22.22 12.60 12.36
CA GLY A 81 -22.70 12.86 11.00
C GLY A 81 -21.64 13.51 10.09
N ILE A 82 -20.36 13.30 10.36
CA ILE A 82 -19.24 13.87 9.60
C ILE A 82 -18.74 12.87 8.57
N SER A 83 -18.50 13.33 7.35
CA SER A 83 -17.91 12.52 6.29
C SER A 83 -16.44 12.23 6.57
N LEU A 84 -16.06 10.95 6.67
CA LEU A 84 -14.69 10.49 6.92
C LEU A 84 -14.35 9.31 5.99
N THR A 85 -14.43 9.53 4.70
CA THR A 85 -14.32 8.44 3.70
C THR A 85 -12.94 7.82 3.66
N LEU A 86 -11.87 8.62 3.62
CA LEU A 86 -10.49 8.14 3.49
C LEU A 86 -10.08 7.22 4.65
N ILE A 87 -10.27 7.66 5.91
CA ILE A 87 -9.87 6.87 7.07
C ILE A 87 -10.74 5.61 7.20
N THR A 88 -12.02 5.70 6.90
CA THR A 88 -12.95 4.57 6.94
C THR A 88 -12.58 3.52 5.89
N GLU A 89 -12.25 3.94 4.67
CA GLU A 89 -11.77 3.05 3.62
C GLU A 89 -10.47 2.36 4.01
N ALA A 90 -9.52 3.08 4.59
CA ALA A 90 -8.29 2.50 5.11
C ALA A 90 -8.54 1.42 6.18
N VAL A 91 -9.57 1.57 7.02
CA VAL A 91 -9.97 0.52 7.98
C VAL A 91 -10.52 -0.71 7.26
N PHE A 92 -11.37 -0.53 6.25
CA PHE A 92 -11.94 -1.65 5.49
C PHE A 92 -10.85 -2.38 4.68
N ALA A 93 -9.93 -1.65 4.03
CA ALA A 93 -8.79 -2.25 3.35
C ALA A 93 -7.94 -3.12 4.28
N ARG A 94 -7.72 -2.67 5.54
CA ARG A 94 -7.02 -3.45 6.56
C ARG A 94 -7.82 -4.69 7.00
N CYS A 95 -9.14 -4.60 7.11
CA CYS A 95 -9.99 -5.75 7.38
C CYS A 95 -9.94 -6.78 6.25
N LEU A 96 -9.98 -6.33 5.01
CA LEU A 96 -9.85 -7.18 3.82
C LEU A 96 -8.45 -7.82 3.75
N SER A 97 -7.40 -7.06 4.02
CA SER A 97 -6.02 -7.56 4.06
C SER A 97 -5.83 -8.69 5.08
N ALA A 98 -6.49 -8.62 6.23
CA ALA A 98 -6.37 -9.61 7.30
C ALA A 98 -6.93 -11.00 6.93
N VAL A 99 -7.83 -11.10 5.95
CA VAL A 99 -8.47 -12.37 5.55
C VAL A 99 -7.79 -13.00 4.33
N LYS A 100 -6.48 -13.19 4.38
CA LYS A 100 -5.66 -13.66 3.26
C LYS A 100 -6.18 -14.92 2.61
N GLU A 101 -6.57 -15.94 3.38
CA GLU A 101 -7.07 -17.21 2.83
C GLU A 101 -8.31 -17.01 1.94
N LYS A 102 -9.24 -16.13 2.37
CA LYS A 102 -10.43 -15.79 1.58
C LYS A 102 -10.07 -15.03 0.31
N ARG A 103 -9.08 -14.11 0.37
CA ARG A 103 -8.62 -13.39 -0.82
C ARG A 103 -7.97 -14.34 -1.83
N VAL A 104 -7.15 -15.28 -1.38
CA VAL A 104 -6.53 -16.30 -2.23
C VAL A 104 -7.59 -17.20 -2.87
N ALA A 105 -8.57 -17.67 -2.11
CA ALA A 105 -9.67 -18.48 -2.64
C ALA A 105 -10.51 -17.69 -3.66
N ALA A 106 -10.81 -16.42 -3.39
CA ALA A 106 -11.52 -15.54 -4.33
C ALA A 106 -10.71 -15.29 -5.61
N SER A 107 -9.41 -15.07 -5.51
CA SER A 107 -8.53 -14.88 -6.67
C SER A 107 -8.48 -16.10 -7.59
N ALA A 108 -8.62 -17.31 -7.04
CA ALA A 108 -8.68 -18.53 -7.83
C ALA A 108 -10.04 -18.76 -8.51
N ALA A 109 -11.13 -18.22 -7.93
CA ALA A 109 -12.50 -18.41 -8.41
C ALA A 109 -13.01 -17.27 -9.32
N LEU A 110 -12.46 -16.07 -9.16
CA LEU A 110 -12.89 -14.88 -9.90
C LEU A 110 -11.92 -14.59 -11.04
N THR A 111 -12.46 -14.40 -12.24
CA THR A 111 -11.66 -13.92 -13.36
C THR A 111 -11.45 -12.41 -13.22
N SER A 112 -10.19 -11.99 -13.19
CA SER A 112 -9.85 -10.56 -13.28
C SER A 112 -10.27 -10.02 -14.66
N PRO A 113 -10.89 -8.83 -14.76
CA PRO A 113 -11.01 -8.17 -16.03
C PRO A 113 -9.61 -7.98 -16.63
N ALA A 114 -9.43 -8.31 -17.90
CA ALA A 114 -8.17 -8.13 -18.59
C ALA A 114 -7.83 -6.62 -18.66
N ALA A 115 -7.14 -6.12 -17.68
CA ALA A 115 -6.63 -4.75 -17.65
C ALA A 115 -5.21 -4.76 -18.23
N GLY A 116 -5.11 -4.63 -19.54
CA GLY A 116 -3.87 -4.21 -20.16
C GLY A 116 -3.71 -2.70 -19.97
N PHE A 117 -3.02 -2.27 -18.93
CA PHE A 117 -2.48 -0.92 -18.91
C PHE A 117 -1.18 -0.91 -19.73
N GLU A 118 -1.18 -0.26 -20.88
CA GLU A 118 0.08 0.07 -21.56
C GLU A 118 0.83 1.08 -20.68
N ALA A 119 2.12 0.88 -20.51
CA ALA A 119 2.96 1.80 -19.76
C ALA A 119 2.84 3.22 -20.36
N ILE A 120 2.51 4.20 -19.54
CA ILE A 120 2.54 5.61 -19.95
C ILE A 120 4.01 6.01 -19.99
N GLU A 121 4.56 6.22 -21.18
CA GLU A 121 5.90 6.80 -21.31
C GLU A 121 5.89 8.22 -20.73
N PRO A 122 6.84 8.56 -19.84
CA PRO A 122 6.96 9.93 -19.33
C PRO A 122 7.28 10.88 -20.50
N ARG A 123 6.51 11.94 -20.60
CA ARG A 123 6.77 13.03 -21.57
C ARG A 123 7.86 13.96 -21.05
#